data_a453e17e015a9bb82b3bbccfceaee2fa
#
_entry.id   a453e17e015a9bb82b3bbccfceaee2fa
#
_cell.length_a   1.000
_cell.length_b   1.000
_cell.length_c   1.000
_cell.angle_alpha   90.00
_cell.angle_beta   90.00
_cell.angle_gamma   90.00
#
_symmetry.space_group_name_H-M   'P 1'
#
loop_
_entity.id
_entity.type
_entity.pdbx_description
1 polymer ?
#
loop_
_entity_poly.entity_id
_entity_poly.type
_entity_poly.pdbx_seq_one_letter_code
_entity_poly.pdbx_strand_id
1 'polypeptide(L)'
;MGVQYRANDDGQRQGLFTVQASASAPWLWDGTGLADGSTFGQFVGGYGIEIDATTPDSPPGTLVLAQIPDLFGPGISAQMSYYETVAGAKVFSAGALDFGGSSTFWPVKRMLDNLWARLSQP
;
A
#
# COMPACT_ATOMS: atom_id res chain seq x y z
N MET A 1 5.49 -13.50 -2.38
CA MET A 1 5.13 -12.10 -2.03
C MET A 1 3.61 -11.96 -2.01
N GLY A 2 3.09 -10.97 -1.30
CA GLY A 2 1.64 -10.75 -1.20
C GLY A 2 1.00 -10.17 -2.46
N VAL A 3 1.81 -9.65 -3.37
CA VAL A 3 1.37 -9.03 -4.63
C VAL A 3 2.19 -9.54 -5.80
N GLN A 4 1.64 -9.37 -7.00
CA GLN A 4 2.30 -9.67 -8.28
C GLN A 4 2.19 -8.46 -9.21
N TYR A 5 3.15 -8.31 -10.09
CA TYR A 5 3.17 -7.31 -11.15
C TYR A 5 1.88 -7.33 -11.98
N ARG A 6 1.34 -6.16 -12.27
CA ARG A 6 0.11 -6.02 -13.05
C ARG A 6 0.29 -5.21 -14.32
N ALA A 7 0.94 -4.05 -14.23
CA ALA A 7 1.10 -3.16 -15.37
C ALA A 7 2.18 -2.11 -15.10
N ASN A 8 2.70 -1.52 -16.16
CA ASN A 8 3.55 -0.34 -16.10
C ASN A 8 3.32 0.59 -17.28
N ASP A 9 3.79 1.82 -17.13
CA ASP A 9 3.98 2.80 -18.19
C ASP A 9 5.11 3.78 -17.83
N ASP A 10 5.31 4.81 -18.62
CA ASP A 10 6.35 5.82 -18.40
C ASP A 10 5.94 6.90 -17.35
N GLY A 11 5.08 6.56 -16.40
CA GLY A 11 4.59 7.50 -15.39
C GLY A 11 3.45 8.39 -15.86
N GLN A 12 2.79 8.06 -16.95
CA GLN A 12 1.64 8.80 -17.45
C GLN A 12 0.39 8.61 -16.59
N ARG A 13 0.28 7.44 -15.96
CA ARG A 13 -0.82 7.12 -15.05
C ARG A 13 -0.32 7.16 -13.62
N GLN A 14 -0.85 8.12 -12.88
CA GLN A 14 -0.58 8.28 -11.46
C GLN A 14 -1.89 8.52 -10.72
N GLY A 15 -1.98 8.08 -9.47
CA GLY A 15 -3.16 8.23 -8.64
C GLY A 15 -2.83 8.24 -7.16
N LEU A 16 -3.84 8.54 -6.36
CA LEU A 16 -3.73 8.55 -4.91
C LEU A 16 -4.17 7.19 -4.36
N PHE A 17 -3.47 6.71 -3.34
CA PHE A 17 -3.95 5.58 -2.56
C PHE A 17 -5.19 5.98 -1.77
N THR A 18 -6.18 5.10 -1.77
CA THR A 18 -7.36 5.16 -0.90
C THR A 18 -7.24 4.09 0.17
N VAL A 19 -7.33 4.48 1.42
CA VAL A 19 -7.25 3.56 2.58
C VAL A 19 -8.42 2.59 2.56
N GLN A 20 -8.12 1.31 2.82
CA GLN A 20 -9.11 0.25 2.94
C GLN A 20 -8.88 -0.56 4.21
N ALA A 21 -9.95 -1.17 4.72
CA ALA A 21 -9.91 -2.11 5.83
C ALA A 21 -9.03 -1.64 7.01
N SER A 22 -9.10 -0.35 7.37
CA SER A 22 -8.26 0.24 8.42
C SER A 22 -8.42 -0.48 9.77
N ALA A 23 -9.60 -1.04 10.04
CA ALA A 23 -9.86 -1.83 11.24
C ALA A 23 -9.05 -3.14 11.31
N SER A 24 -8.58 -3.66 10.18
CA SER A 24 -7.76 -4.88 10.12
C SER A 24 -6.28 -4.61 10.40
N ALA A 25 -5.83 -3.37 10.26
CA ALA A 25 -4.46 -2.95 10.55
C ALA A 25 -4.42 -1.59 11.26
N PRO A 26 -5.10 -1.44 12.40
CA PRO A 26 -5.20 -0.14 13.09
C PRO A 26 -3.82 0.40 13.50
N TRP A 27 -2.86 -0.48 13.76
CA TRP A 27 -1.49 -0.11 14.10
C TRP A 27 -0.79 0.69 13.00
N LEU A 28 -1.12 0.43 11.71
CA LEU A 28 -0.50 1.13 10.58
C LEU A 28 -0.98 2.59 10.50
N TRP A 29 -2.26 2.81 10.75
CA TRP A 29 -2.92 4.10 10.58
C TRP A 29 -2.92 4.97 11.83
N ASP A 30 -2.42 4.44 12.96
CA ASP A 30 -2.38 5.15 14.23
C ASP A 30 -1.61 6.47 14.11
N GLY A 31 -2.26 7.56 14.54
CA GLY A 31 -1.68 8.90 14.50
C GLY A 31 -1.50 9.50 13.10
N THR A 32 -1.96 8.84 12.03
CA THR A 32 -1.90 9.41 10.65
C THR A 32 -3.05 10.36 10.34
N GLY A 33 -4.17 10.24 11.03
CA GLY A 33 -5.42 10.92 10.68
C GLY A 33 -6.17 10.30 9.50
N LEU A 34 -5.68 9.17 8.96
CA LEU A 34 -6.31 8.46 7.84
C LEU A 34 -7.28 7.38 8.35
N ALA A 35 -8.41 7.26 7.66
CA ALA A 35 -9.44 6.24 7.88
C ALA A 35 -9.88 5.67 6.53
N ASP A 36 -10.74 4.64 6.53
CA ASP A 36 -11.29 4.09 5.30
C ASP A 36 -11.88 5.19 4.40
N GLY A 37 -11.48 5.16 3.12
CA GLY A 37 -11.87 6.18 2.15
C GLY A 37 -10.98 7.43 2.11
N SER A 38 -10.10 7.64 3.08
CA SER A 38 -9.10 8.72 3.03
C SER A 38 -8.09 8.44 1.92
N THR A 39 -7.59 9.51 1.29
CA THR A 39 -6.57 9.43 0.24
C THR A 39 -5.25 10.03 0.69
N PHE A 40 -4.14 9.53 0.14
CA PHE A 40 -2.81 10.08 0.38
C PHE A 40 -1.92 9.95 -0.86
N GLY A 41 -0.85 10.75 -0.92
CA GLY A 41 0.05 10.83 -2.07
C GLY A 41 0.00 12.17 -2.81
N GLN A 42 -0.77 13.15 -2.32
CA GLN A 42 -1.01 14.43 -2.97
C GLN A 42 0.26 15.23 -3.23
N PHE A 43 1.19 15.22 -2.28
CA PHE A 43 2.40 16.04 -2.35
C PHE A 43 3.47 15.53 -3.33
N VAL A 44 3.31 14.31 -3.83
CA VAL A 44 4.20 13.73 -4.85
C VAL A 44 3.51 13.59 -6.21
N GLY A 45 2.32 14.16 -6.36
CA GLY A 45 1.53 14.05 -7.60
C GLY A 45 0.82 12.72 -7.77
N GLY A 46 0.96 11.81 -6.81
CA GLY A 46 0.42 10.47 -6.85
C GLY A 46 1.49 9.40 -7.08
N TYR A 47 1.07 8.15 -7.12
CA TYR A 47 1.91 6.98 -7.33
C TYR A 47 1.48 6.25 -8.61
N GLY A 48 2.40 5.54 -9.23
CA GLY A 48 2.09 4.82 -10.47
C GLY A 48 3.33 4.21 -11.08
N ILE A 49 3.55 4.43 -12.39
CA ILE A 49 4.65 3.91 -13.20
C ILE A 49 4.54 2.39 -13.33
N GLU A 50 4.81 1.64 -12.28
CA GLU A 50 4.64 0.20 -12.17
C GLU A 50 3.74 -0.10 -10.99
N ILE A 51 2.81 -1.03 -11.18
CA ILE A 51 1.86 -1.41 -10.14
C ILE A 51 1.81 -2.92 -9.93
N ASP A 52 1.59 -3.28 -8.68
CA ASP A 52 1.34 -4.65 -8.23
C ASP A 52 -0.03 -4.76 -7.57
N ALA A 53 -0.59 -5.96 -7.59
CA ALA A 53 -1.83 -6.26 -6.89
C ALA A 53 -1.84 -7.69 -6.34
N THR A 54 -2.74 -7.96 -5.40
CA THR A 54 -3.03 -9.31 -4.93
C THR A 54 -3.62 -10.16 -6.03
N THR A 55 -3.42 -11.47 -5.95
CA THR A 55 -3.95 -12.46 -6.87
C THR A 55 -4.54 -13.63 -6.06
N PRO A 56 -5.24 -14.57 -6.69
CA PRO A 56 -5.68 -15.80 -6.01
C PRO A 56 -4.54 -16.60 -5.37
N ASP A 57 -3.30 -16.42 -5.84
CA ASP A 57 -2.11 -17.08 -5.30
C ASP A 57 -1.44 -16.30 -4.16
N SER A 58 -1.99 -15.14 -3.77
CA SER A 58 -1.51 -14.39 -2.61
C SER A 58 -1.67 -15.22 -1.33
N PRO A 59 -0.74 -15.13 -0.37
CA PRO A 59 -0.83 -15.89 0.87
C PRO A 59 -2.17 -15.67 1.59
N PRO A 60 -2.73 -16.72 2.21
CA PRO A 60 -3.94 -16.59 3.02
C PRO A 60 -3.77 -15.52 4.10
N GLY A 61 -4.80 -14.70 4.31
CA GLY A 61 -4.76 -13.60 5.29
C GLY A 61 -4.05 -12.34 4.80
N THR A 62 -3.66 -12.27 3.51
CA THR A 62 -3.15 -11.03 2.94
C THR A 62 -4.20 -9.92 3.00
N LEU A 63 -3.85 -8.81 3.65
CA LEU A 63 -4.68 -7.63 3.76
C LEU A 63 -4.35 -6.67 2.61
N VAL A 64 -5.37 -6.11 1.97
CA VAL A 64 -5.23 -4.91 1.12
C VAL A 64 -5.44 -3.70 2.00
N LEU A 65 -4.39 -2.95 2.24
CA LEU A 65 -4.36 -1.81 3.17
C LEU A 65 -4.84 -0.52 2.53
N ALA A 66 -4.51 -0.34 1.26
CA ALA A 66 -4.90 0.80 0.44
C ALA A 66 -4.82 0.39 -1.04
N GLN A 67 -5.54 1.11 -1.90
CA GLN A 67 -5.45 0.85 -3.33
C GLN A 67 -5.56 2.15 -4.13
N ILE A 68 -5.00 2.14 -5.35
CA ILE A 68 -5.29 3.12 -6.38
C ILE A 68 -6.25 2.44 -7.36
N PRO A 69 -7.56 2.76 -7.30
CA PRO A 69 -8.55 2.03 -8.09
C PRO A 69 -8.37 2.28 -9.58
N ASP A 70 -8.48 1.22 -10.37
CA ASP A 70 -8.59 1.26 -11.83
C ASP A 70 -7.52 2.11 -12.55
N LEU A 71 -6.32 2.21 -11.98
CA LEU A 71 -5.25 3.08 -12.48
C LEU A 71 -4.87 2.75 -13.94
N PHE A 72 -4.89 1.48 -14.31
CA PHE A 72 -4.58 1.00 -15.67
C PHE A 72 -5.81 0.45 -16.38
N GLY A 73 -7.00 0.87 -15.99
CA GLY A 73 -8.28 0.44 -16.55
C GLY A 73 -9.12 -0.36 -15.56
N PRO A 74 -10.35 -0.72 -15.91
CA PRO A 74 -11.28 -1.40 -15.00
C PRO A 74 -10.68 -2.66 -14.39
N GLY A 75 -10.66 -2.74 -13.07
CA GLY A 75 -10.12 -3.86 -12.31
C GLY A 75 -8.59 -3.98 -12.26
N ILE A 76 -7.85 -3.02 -12.85
CA ILE A 76 -6.38 -3.01 -12.85
C ILE A 76 -5.91 -1.91 -11.89
N SER A 77 -5.92 -2.26 -10.61
CA SER A 77 -5.63 -1.36 -9.49
C SER A 77 -4.27 -1.67 -8.88
N ALA A 78 -3.58 -0.64 -8.38
CA ALA A 78 -2.44 -0.83 -7.50
C ALA A 78 -2.93 -1.18 -6.09
N GLN A 79 -2.30 -2.14 -5.42
CA GLN A 79 -2.71 -2.56 -4.09
C GLN A 79 -1.51 -2.63 -3.13
N MET A 80 -1.58 -1.85 -2.08
CA MET A 80 -0.69 -1.94 -0.94
C MET A 80 -1.14 -3.10 -0.05
N SER A 81 -0.23 -3.99 0.30
CA SER A 81 -0.60 -5.20 1.02
C SER A 81 0.29 -5.52 2.22
N TYR A 82 -0.27 -6.30 3.14
CA TYR A 82 0.44 -6.83 4.31
C TYR A 82 -0.05 -8.23 4.64
N TYR A 83 0.87 -9.10 5.03
CA TYR A 83 0.54 -10.40 5.62
C TYR A 83 1.61 -10.86 6.62
N GLU A 84 1.22 -11.79 7.46
CA GLU A 84 2.14 -12.50 8.36
C GLU A 84 2.13 -13.99 8.03
N THR A 85 3.29 -14.61 8.05
CA THR A 85 3.40 -16.05 7.88
C THR A 85 3.15 -16.79 9.19
N VAL A 86 2.84 -18.07 9.12
CA VAL A 86 2.73 -18.93 10.32
C VAL A 86 4.02 -18.94 11.14
N ALA A 87 5.17 -18.77 10.50
CA ALA A 87 6.47 -18.68 11.16
C ALA A 87 6.77 -17.29 11.76
N GLY A 88 5.83 -16.34 11.65
CA GLY A 88 5.98 -15.00 12.23
C GLY A 88 6.68 -13.97 11.34
N ALA A 89 7.04 -14.31 10.11
CA ALA A 89 7.57 -13.32 9.18
C ALA A 89 6.49 -12.35 8.75
N LYS A 90 6.83 -11.06 8.73
CA LYS A 90 5.94 -9.97 8.37
C LYS A 90 6.36 -9.39 7.03
N VAL A 91 5.43 -9.23 6.12
CA VAL A 91 5.70 -8.78 4.74
C VAL A 91 4.76 -7.63 4.38
N PHE A 92 5.35 -6.54 3.94
CA PHE A 92 4.66 -5.37 3.41
C PHE A 92 5.09 -5.13 1.96
N SER A 93 4.12 -4.79 1.11
CA SER A 93 4.36 -4.36 -0.26
C SER A 93 3.64 -3.05 -0.51
N ALA A 94 4.35 -2.05 -1.02
CA ALA A 94 3.77 -0.74 -1.34
C ALA A 94 2.80 -0.80 -2.53
N GLY A 95 3.01 -1.71 -3.48
CA GLY A 95 2.10 -1.95 -4.59
C GLY A 95 2.17 -0.94 -5.73
N ALA A 96 3.00 0.09 -5.62
CA ALA A 96 3.26 1.05 -6.68
C ALA A 96 4.68 1.58 -6.60
N LEU A 97 5.30 1.80 -7.75
CA LEU A 97 6.55 2.51 -7.82
C LEU A 97 6.35 3.98 -7.42
N ASP A 98 7.46 4.65 -7.06
CA ASP A 98 7.49 6.04 -6.57
C ASP A 98 6.90 6.25 -5.15
N PHE A 99 6.45 5.19 -4.48
CA PHE A 99 5.98 5.30 -3.09
C PHE A 99 7.06 5.87 -2.16
N GLY A 100 8.32 5.52 -2.36
CA GLY A 100 9.45 6.02 -1.59
C GLY A 100 9.62 7.55 -1.64
N GLY A 101 9.18 8.19 -2.72
CA GLY A 101 9.25 9.63 -2.88
C GLY A 101 8.42 10.42 -1.86
N SER A 102 7.43 9.79 -1.25
CA SER A 102 6.58 10.42 -0.23
C SER A 102 7.02 10.15 1.23
N SER A 103 8.12 9.42 1.43
CA SER A 103 8.54 8.92 2.75
C SER A 103 8.75 10.00 3.82
N THR A 104 9.06 11.22 3.42
CA THR A 104 9.27 12.36 4.33
C THR A 104 8.03 13.23 4.54
N PHE A 105 6.96 13.00 3.78
CA PHE A 105 5.74 13.78 3.86
C PHE A 105 4.72 13.15 4.79
N TRP A 106 4.05 13.97 5.57
CA TRP A 106 2.88 13.55 6.34
C TRP A 106 1.68 13.29 5.41
N PRO A 107 0.86 12.24 5.62
CA PRO A 107 0.87 11.27 6.72
C PRO A 107 1.75 10.03 6.47
N VAL A 108 2.39 9.92 5.30
CA VAL A 108 3.17 8.73 4.90
C VAL A 108 4.33 8.50 5.84
N LYS A 109 5.03 9.57 6.25
CA LYS A 109 6.11 9.45 7.24
C LYS A 109 5.64 8.74 8.51
N ARG A 110 4.49 9.14 9.07
CA ARG A 110 3.93 8.51 10.28
C ARG A 110 3.56 7.05 10.03
N MET A 111 2.95 6.76 8.89
CA MET A 111 2.62 5.40 8.49
C MET A 111 3.89 4.52 8.42
N LEU A 112 4.97 5.03 7.84
CA LEU A 112 6.25 4.31 7.76
C LEU A 112 6.90 4.10 9.14
N ASP A 113 6.80 5.06 10.05
CA ASP A 113 7.27 4.89 11.43
C ASP A 113 6.50 3.74 12.11
N ASN A 114 5.19 3.68 11.94
CA ASN A 114 4.35 2.59 12.45
C ASN A 114 4.72 1.24 11.82
N LEU A 115 4.91 1.24 10.50
CA LEU A 115 5.31 0.03 9.75
C LEU A 115 6.66 -0.49 10.24
N TRP A 116 7.65 0.39 10.39
CA TRP A 116 8.97 0.01 10.88
C TRP A 116 8.90 -0.59 12.28
N ALA A 117 8.13 0.03 13.17
CA ALA A 117 7.91 -0.49 14.52
C ALA A 117 7.28 -1.90 14.47
N ARG A 118 6.34 -2.15 13.56
CA ARG A 118 5.69 -3.46 13.39
C ARG A 118 6.64 -4.52 12.83
N LEU A 119 7.37 -4.18 11.77
CA LEU A 119 8.28 -5.12 11.10
C LEU A 119 9.49 -5.49 11.94
N SER A 120 9.93 -4.61 12.84
CA SER A 120 11.09 -4.84 13.72
C SER A 120 10.77 -5.65 14.97
N GLN A 121 9.51 -5.92 15.26
CA GLN A 121 9.11 -6.81 16.35
C GLN A 121 9.40 -8.28 16.00
N PRO A 122 9.95 -9.05 16.93
CA PRO A 122 10.13 -10.50 16.74
C PRO A 122 8.80 -11.24 16.55
#